data_72ea644793afa5b56eb7c1512440f3fd
#
_entry.id   72ea644793afa5b56eb7c1512440f3fd
#
_cell.length_a   1.000
_cell.length_b   1.000
_cell.length_c   1.000
_cell.angle_alpha   90.00
_cell.angle_beta   90.00
_cell.angle_gamma   90.00
#
_symmetry.space_group_name_H-M   'P 1'
#
loop_
_entity.id
_entity.type
_entity.pdbx_description
1 polymer ?
#
loop_
_entity_poly.entity_id
_entity_poly.type
_entity_poly.pdbx_seq_one_letter_code
_entity_poly.pdbx_strand_id
1 'polypeptide(L)'
;MCVIGFDTSNYTTSIAYFDGKSGTNCSKLLPVKEGSLGLRQSDAVFHHTQSLPELSGRLFSGLDLGGIKAVGVSTRPRAVEGSYMPCFTVGYSHGKLLADAFGVPLFSFSHQ
;
A
#
# COMPACT_ATOMS: atom_id res chain seq x y z
N MET A 1 -12.41 -6.93 -14.82
CA MET A 1 -11.93 -5.64 -14.31
C MET A 1 -11.48 -5.78 -12.87
N CYS A 2 -10.31 -5.26 -12.54
CA CYS A 2 -9.86 -5.25 -11.15
C CYS A 2 -9.03 -4.02 -10.85
N VAL A 3 -8.93 -3.68 -9.58
CA VAL A 3 -8.07 -2.61 -9.10
C VAL A 3 -7.23 -3.13 -7.93
N ILE A 4 -6.04 -2.56 -7.79
CA ILE A 4 -5.10 -2.88 -6.71
C ILE A 4 -4.92 -1.63 -5.87
N GLY A 5 -4.89 -1.79 -4.56
CA GLY A 5 -4.69 -0.68 -3.65
C GLY A 5 -3.54 -0.95 -2.68
N PHE A 6 -2.81 0.11 -2.35
CA PHE A 6 -1.71 0.07 -1.39
C PHE A 6 -1.94 1.09 -0.29
N ASP A 7 -1.72 0.68 0.93
CA ASP A 7 -1.69 1.59 2.07
C ASP A 7 -0.53 1.22 2.98
N THR A 8 0.48 2.08 3.01
CA THR A 8 1.63 1.91 3.90
C THR A 8 1.61 3.02 4.95
N SER A 9 0.46 3.19 5.57
CA SER A 9 0.33 4.08 6.70
C SER A 9 1.09 3.53 7.92
N ASN A 10 1.20 4.34 8.92
CA ASN A 10 2.17 4.25 10.00
C ASN A 10 2.45 2.83 10.55
N TYR A 11 1.43 2.10 10.97
CA TYR A 11 1.61 0.84 11.71
C TYR A 11 1.21 -0.41 10.94
N THR A 12 0.64 -0.29 9.76
CA THR A 12 0.14 -1.44 9.01
C THR A 12 0.49 -1.33 7.54
N THR A 13 1.07 -2.41 7.01
CA THR A 13 1.26 -2.54 5.56
C THR A 13 0.05 -3.25 5.00
N SER A 14 -0.61 -2.67 4.02
CA SER A 14 -1.79 -3.26 3.39
C SER A 14 -1.70 -3.23 1.88
N ILE A 15 -2.14 -4.31 1.27
CA ILE A 15 -2.34 -4.40 -0.18
C ILE A 15 -3.67 -5.09 -0.42
N ALA A 16 -4.46 -4.58 -1.36
CA ALA A 16 -5.80 -5.07 -1.60
C ALA A 16 -6.08 -5.25 -3.08
N TYR A 17 -7.01 -6.14 -3.37
CA TYR A 17 -7.50 -6.43 -4.71
C TYR A 17 -9.02 -6.35 -4.67
N PHE A 18 -9.61 -5.77 -5.70
CA PHE A 18 -11.06 -5.67 -5.83
C PHE A 18 -11.46 -5.87 -7.29
N ASP A 19 -12.39 -6.77 -7.56
CA ASP A 19 -12.80 -7.14 -8.91
C ASP A 19 -14.13 -6.54 -9.36
N GLY A 20 -14.68 -5.63 -8.56
CA GLY A 20 -15.99 -5.03 -8.83
C GLY A 20 -17.12 -5.69 -8.04
N LYS A 21 -16.91 -6.87 -7.50
CA LYS A 21 -17.91 -7.61 -6.72
C LYS A 21 -17.39 -7.96 -5.34
N SER A 22 -16.15 -8.46 -5.27
CA SER A 22 -15.55 -8.87 -4.03
C SER A 22 -14.11 -8.40 -3.97
N GLY A 23 -13.56 -8.36 -2.77
CA GLY A 23 -12.21 -7.92 -2.55
C GLY A 23 -11.46 -8.82 -1.60
N THR A 24 -10.14 -8.78 -1.70
CA THR A 24 -9.24 -9.47 -0.80
C THR A 24 -8.20 -8.48 -0.31
N ASN A 25 -7.92 -8.51 0.97
CA ASN A 25 -6.94 -7.65 1.59
C ASN A 25 -5.91 -8.48 2.33
N CYS A 26 -4.64 -8.19 2.12
CA CYS A 26 -3.55 -8.74 2.89
C CYS A 26 -2.87 -7.61 3.65
N SER A 27 -2.71 -7.78 4.96
CA SER A 27 -2.08 -6.75 5.77
C SER A 27 -1.21 -7.37 6.84
N LYS A 28 -0.29 -6.55 7.36
CA LYS A 28 0.63 -6.96 8.40
C LYS A 28 0.97 -5.76 9.26
N LEU A 29 0.81 -5.92 10.57
CA LEU A 29 1.24 -4.91 11.52
C LEU A 29 2.76 -4.84 11.56
N LEU A 30 3.29 -3.63 11.63
CA LEU A 30 4.71 -3.42 11.79
C LEU A 30 5.11 -3.75 13.23
N PRO A 31 6.34 -4.28 13.44
CA PRO A 31 6.81 -4.51 14.79
C PRO A 31 7.07 -3.17 15.49
N VAL A 32 6.43 -2.99 16.64
CA VAL A 32 6.66 -1.84 17.52
C VAL A 32 7.24 -2.38 18.81
N LYS A 33 8.42 -1.90 19.16
CA LYS A 33 9.11 -2.37 20.35
C LYS A 33 8.31 -1.98 21.58
N GLU A 34 8.13 -2.94 22.49
CA GLU A 34 7.42 -2.71 23.76
C GLU A 34 8.10 -1.58 24.53
N GLY A 35 7.28 -0.65 25.03
CA GLY A 35 7.78 0.52 25.74
C GLY A 35 8.21 1.68 24.86
N SER A 36 8.16 1.52 23.55
CA SER A 36 8.48 2.60 22.62
C SER A 36 7.35 3.62 22.54
N LEU A 37 7.72 4.89 22.31
CA LEU A 37 6.74 5.96 22.14
C LEU A 37 6.11 5.98 20.74
N GLY A 38 6.48 5.04 19.90
CA GLY A 38 5.98 4.94 18.54
C GLY A 38 7.05 4.41 17.60
N LEU A 39 6.73 4.42 16.34
CA LEU A 39 7.61 3.90 15.29
C LEU A 39 8.24 5.08 14.55
N ARG A 40 9.58 5.07 14.43
CA ARG A 40 10.28 6.10 13.64
C ARG A 40 9.89 5.95 12.17
N GLN A 41 9.83 7.06 11.46
CA GLN A 41 9.48 7.01 10.03
C GLN A 41 10.49 6.18 9.22
N SER A 42 11.77 6.25 9.53
CA SER A 42 12.78 5.43 8.85
C SER A 42 12.55 3.94 9.09
N ASP A 43 12.17 3.57 10.31
CA ASP A 43 11.85 2.19 10.62
C ASP A 43 10.57 1.75 9.93
N ALA A 44 9.57 2.63 9.85
CA ALA A 44 8.33 2.34 9.14
C ALA A 44 8.61 2.08 7.66
N VAL A 45 9.40 2.93 7.01
CA VAL A 45 9.78 2.74 5.60
C VAL A 45 10.45 1.38 5.41
N PHE A 46 11.39 1.04 6.28
CA PHE A 46 12.09 -0.24 6.18
C PHE A 46 11.14 -1.43 6.32
N HIS A 47 10.29 -1.41 7.34
CA HIS A 47 9.38 -2.52 7.60
C HIS A 47 8.29 -2.65 6.55
N HIS A 48 7.75 -1.55 6.03
CA HIS A 48 6.80 -1.60 4.90
C HIS A 48 7.46 -2.21 3.67
N THR A 49 8.70 -1.79 3.38
CA THR A 49 9.45 -2.32 2.25
C THR A 49 9.70 -3.81 2.40
N GLN A 50 9.99 -4.26 3.62
CA GLN A 50 10.21 -5.66 3.93
C GLN A 50 8.93 -6.51 3.82
N SER A 51 7.80 -5.93 4.21
CA SER A 51 6.52 -6.65 4.28
C SER A 51 5.84 -6.79 2.92
N LEU A 52 6.00 -5.82 2.02
CA LEU A 52 5.29 -5.82 0.75
C LEU A 52 5.54 -7.04 -0.13
N PRO A 53 6.76 -7.53 -0.30
CA PRO A 53 6.98 -8.73 -1.12
C PRO A 53 6.23 -9.96 -0.61
N GLU A 54 6.18 -10.13 0.71
CA GLU A 54 5.43 -11.23 1.32
C GLU A 54 3.93 -11.08 1.06
N LEU A 55 3.39 -9.88 1.30
CA LEU A 55 1.97 -9.63 1.14
C LEU A 55 1.54 -9.68 -0.32
N SER A 56 2.31 -9.10 -1.22
CA SER A 56 1.98 -9.13 -2.66
C SER A 56 2.07 -10.54 -3.22
N GLY A 57 3.07 -11.32 -2.81
CA GLY A 57 3.17 -12.70 -3.21
C GLY A 57 1.97 -13.52 -2.78
N ARG A 58 1.49 -13.27 -1.56
CA ARG A 58 0.32 -13.94 -1.03
C ARG A 58 -0.96 -13.50 -1.74
N LEU A 59 -1.13 -12.19 -1.94
CA LEU A 59 -2.32 -11.63 -2.55
C LEU A 59 -2.44 -12.04 -4.02
N PHE A 60 -1.35 -11.94 -4.77
CA PHE A 60 -1.39 -12.17 -6.22
C PHE A 60 -1.38 -13.64 -6.61
N SER A 61 -1.09 -14.53 -5.65
CA SER A 61 -1.09 -15.96 -5.90
C SER A 61 -2.49 -16.42 -6.34
N GLY A 62 -2.60 -16.95 -7.55
CA GLY A 62 -3.86 -17.43 -8.08
C GLY A 62 -4.78 -16.35 -8.64
N LEU A 63 -4.37 -15.07 -8.62
CA LEU A 63 -5.17 -13.99 -9.21
C LEU A 63 -4.76 -13.74 -10.64
N ASP A 64 -5.75 -13.41 -11.47
CA ASP A 64 -5.52 -12.96 -12.84
C ASP A 64 -5.49 -11.43 -12.85
N LEU A 65 -4.32 -10.85 -13.09
CA LEU A 65 -4.14 -9.40 -13.14
C LEU A 65 -4.30 -8.83 -14.54
N GLY A 66 -4.66 -9.66 -15.53
CA GLY A 66 -4.84 -9.19 -16.88
C GLY A 66 -5.96 -8.16 -17.05
N GLY A 67 -6.92 -8.15 -16.13
CA GLY A 67 -8.03 -7.21 -16.15
C GLY A 67 -7.81 -5.97 -15.28
N ILE A 68 -6.58 -5.68 -14.86
CA ILE A 68 -6.31 -4.52 -14.02
C ILE A 68 -6.64 -3.22 -14.76
N LYS A 69 -7.36 -2.31 -14.07
CA LYS A 69 -7.80 -1.03 -14.65
C LYS A 69 -7.17 0.17 -13.98
N ALA A 70 -6.75 0.04 -12.73
CA ALA A 70 -6.21 1.15 -11.97
C ALA A 70 -5.48 0.65 -10.75
N VAL A 71 -4.59 1.50 -10.23
CA VAL A 71 -3.93 1.30 -8.94
C VAL A 71 -4.26 2.51 -8.07
N GLY A 72 -4.60 2.26 -6.81
CA GLY A 72 -4.82 3.31 -5.82
C GLY A 72 -3.78 3.23 -4.72
N VAL A 73 -3.36 4.37 -4.21
CA VAL A 73 -2.41 4.40 -3.10
C VAL A 73 -2.76 5.53 -2.14
N SER A 74 -2.63 5.28 -0.85
CA SER A 74 -2.67 6.38 0.11
C SER A 74 -1.30 7.06 0.12
N THR A 75 -1.30 8.39 0.05
CA THR A 75 -0.07 9.17 -0.07
C THR A 75 0.15 10.13 1.09
N ARG A 76 -0.82 10.26 1.96
CA ARG A 76 -0.76 11.18 3.09
C ARG A 76 -1.77 10.78 4.16
N PRO A 77 -1.53 11.16 5.43
CA PRO A 77 -2.45 10.81 6.51
C PRO A 77 -3.82 11.44 6.38
N ARG A 78 -3.90 12.68 5.88
CA ARG A 78 -5.15 13.43 5.77
C ARG A 78 -5.16 14.25 4.48
N ALA A 79 -6.36 14.61 4.02
CA ALA A 79 -6.54 15.43 2.83
C ALA A 79 -6.32 16.93 3.14
N VAL A 80 -5.18 17.25 3.73
CA VAL A 80 -4.79 18.61 4.11
C VAL A 80 -3.44 18.91 3.48
N GLU A 81 -3.28 20.10 2.91
CA GLU A 81 -2.02 20.52 2.33
C GLU A 81 -0.91 20.44 3.37
N GLY A 82 0.24 19.92 2.97
CA GLY A 82 1.38 19.73 3.87
C GLY A 82 1.31 18.46 4.71
N SER A 83 0.20 17.73 4.66
CA SER A 83 0.08 16.46 5.35
C SER A 83 0.90 15.41 4.60
N TYR A 84 2.02 15.00 5.17
CA TYR A 84 2.92 14.05 4.54
C TYR A 84 3.75 13.31 5.59
N MET A 85 3.92 12.02 5.40
CA MET A 85 4.80 11.19 6.21
C MET A 85 5.60 10.26 5.30
N PRO A 86 6.91 10.12 5.53
CA PRO A 86 7.77 9.31 4.67
C PRO A 86 7.31 7.87 4.46
N CYS A 87 6.63 7.27 5.42
CA CYS A 87 6.16 5.89 5.29
C CYS A 87 5.23 5.69 4.08
N PHE A 88 4.49 6.73 3.67
CA PHE A 88 3.61 6.64 2.50
C PHE A 88 4.37 6.51 1.18
N THR A 89 5.65 6.88 1.16
CA THR A 89 6.50 6.76 -0.02
C THR A 89 6.60 5.31 -0.50
N VAL A 90 6.57 4.36 0.43
CA VAL A 90 6.69 2.94 0.09
C VAL A 90 5.51 2.50 -0.77
N GLY A 91 4.28 2.77 -0.34
CA GLY A 91 3.10 2.44 -1.12
C GLY A 91 3.07 3.17 -2.45
N TYR A 92 3.42 4.45 -2.44
CA TYR A 92 3.46 5.23 -3.68
C TYR A 92 4.45 4.64 -4.69
N SER A 93 5.67 4.33 -4.27
CA SER A 93 6.69 3.83 -5.21
C SER A 93 6.30 2.48 -5.80
N HIS A 94 5.74 1.59 -5.00
CA HIS A 94 5.28 0.29 -5.50
C HIS A 94 4.05 0.43 -6.38
N GLY A 95 3.10 1.27 -6.00
CA GLY A 95 1.89 1.50 -6.79
C GLY A 95 2.20 2.15 -8.12
N LYS A 96 3.10 3.12 -8.13
CA LYS A 96 3.53 3.79 -9.35
C LYS A 96 4.19 2.81 -10.32
N LEU A 97 5.10 2.00 -9.81
CA LEU A 97 5.78 0.98 -10.61
C LEU A 97 4.77 0.01 -11.23
N LEU A 98 3.84 -0.47 -10.43
CA LEU A 98 2.82 -1.40 -10.90
C LEU A 98 1.91 -0.77 -11.94
N ALA A 99 1.45 0.46 -11.70
CA ALA A 99 0.58 1.17 -12.63
C ALA A 99 1.29 1.40 -13.97
N ASP A 100 2.54 1.81 -13.93
CA ASP A 100 3.32 2.03 -15.15
C ASP A 100 3.56 0.73 -15.91
N ALA A 101 3.84 -0.36 -15.19
CA ALA A 101 4.09 -1.67 -15.81
C ALA A 101 2.86 -2.19 -16.55
N PHE A 102 1.66 -1.96 -16.01
CA PHE A 102 0.42 -2.37 -16.65
C PHE A 102 -0.20 -1.30 -17.54
N GLY A 103 0.38 -0.11 -17.60
CA GLY A 103 -0.15 0.97 -18.43
C GLY A 103 -1.51 1.49 -17.96
N VAL A 104 -1.75 1.49 -16.64
CA VAL A 104 -3.02 1.93 -16.07
C VAL A 104 -2.81 3.16 -15.18
N PRO A 105 -3.88 3.94 -14.93
CA PRO A 105 -3.73 5.13 -14.08
C PRO A 105 -3.47 4.79 -12.62
N LEU A 106 -2.78 5.71 -11.95
CA LEU A 106 -2.53 5.68 -10.52
C LEU A 106 -3.36 6.79 -9.86
N PHE A 107 -4.11 6.44 -8.84
CA PHE A 107 -4.91 7.39 -8.08
C PHE A 107 -4.36 7.50 -6.67
N SER A 108 -4.22 8.75 -6.18
CA SER A 108 -3.72 9.04 -4.84
C SER A 108 -4.88 9.46 -3.94
N PHE A 109 -4.85 8.98 -2.71
CA PHE A 109 -5.88 9.26 -1.70
C PHE A 109 -5.21 9.61 -0.38
N SER A 110 -5.94 10.30 0.50
CA SER A 110 -5.52 10.38 1.89
C SER A 110 -5.88 9.08 2.59
N HIS A 111 -5.12 8.73 3.62
CA HIS A 111 -5.40 7.54 4.43
C HIS A 111 -6.75 7.65 5.15
N GLN A 112 -7.09 8.87 5.54
CA GLN A 112 -8.32 9.17 6.25
C GLN A 112 -9.57 9.09 5.36
#